data_548edf7704f54d749d1b6e526869cd26
#
_entry.id   548edf7704f54d749d1b6e526869cd26
#
_cell.length_a   1.000
_cell.length_b   1.000
_cell.length_c   1.000
_cell.angle_alpha   90.00
_cell.angle_beta   90.00
_cell.angle_gamma   90.00
#
_symmetry.space_group_name_H-M   'P 1'
#
loop_
_entity.id
_entity.type
_entity.pdbx_description
1 polymer ?
#
loop_
_entity_poly.entity_id
_entity_poly.type
_entity_poly.pdbx_seq_one_letter_code
_entity_poly.pdbx_strand_id
1 'polypeptide(L)'
;STAKDTNPPDSLLFQTLLSEGNTEKALELSEKILEESRNLAERDFEAEAWIRMERALLGAIEPANVGNELRWCVDRLASINPGSPLHGLALLNLASWHRNSNERMMALVTLADISSDAGHPVDLIGLSRLESGRILSLIGDLEPAMRHLWMAMRRLSSSEMSAEAVVCAMEWLDIALDDIDPDSPTMDERILGAKPREKPGMTTIPSNPNDIKESVEIILTNALKDVSGDHRDDLGLILDASEIIEEPKWREAIEERRSEIQDPRLIEVLQS
;
A
#
# COMPACT_ATOMS: atom_id res chain seq x y z
N SER A 1 40.32 -29.99 3.22
CA SER A 1 39.51 -28.76 3.09
C SER A 1 38.39 -29.05 2.10
N THR A 2 37.27 -29.57 2.58
CA THR A 2 36.05 -29.77 1.80
C THR A 2 35.35 -28.42 1.72
N ALA A 3 35.23 -27.86 0.51
CA ALA A 3 34.32 -26.76 0.22
C ALA A 3 32.91 -27.21 0.64
N LYS A 4 32.31 -26.58 1.64
CA LYS A 4 30.89 -26.67 1.91
C LYS A 4 30.20 -26.10 0.70
N ASP A 5 29.50 -26.92 -0.06
CA ASP A 5 28.50 -26.47 -1.02
C ASP A 5 27.46 -25.66 -0.23
N THR A 6 27.60 -24.35 -0.24
CA THR A 6 26.60 -23.43 0.31
C THR A 6 25.53 -23.20 -0.73
N ASN A 7 24.64 -24.19 -0.92
CA ASN A 7 23.38 -23.94 -1.59
C ASN A 7 22.63 -22.87 -0.77
N PRO A 8 22.02 -21.86 -1.42
CA PRO A 8 21.19 -20.90 -0.72
C PRO A 8 20.06 -21.62 0.04
N PRO A 9 19.62 -21.09 1.19
CA PRO A 9 18.48 -21.67 1.91
C PRO A 9 17.28 -21.84 0.98
N ASP A 10 16.51 -22.90 1.15
CA ASP A 10 15.33 -23.21 0.30
C ASP A 10 14.33 -22.05 0.26
N SER A 11 14.21 -21.27 1.34
CA SER A 11 13.38 -20.06 1.37
C SER A 11 13.86 -18.98 0.40
N LEU A 12 15.17 -18.77 0.28
CA LEU A 12 15.75 -17.82 -0.66
C LEU A 12 15.59 -18.31 -2.11
N LEU A 13 15.81 -19.60 -2.33
CA LEU A 13 15.58 -20.22 -3.66
C LEU A 13 14.11 -20.09 -4.07
N PHE A 14 13.17 -20.31 -3.16
CA PHE A 14 11.74 -20.12 -3.39
C PHE A 14 11.41 -18.69 -3.86
N GLN A 15 11.91 -17.68 -3.14
CA GLN A 15 11.73 -16.27 -3.52
C GLN A 15 12.36 -15.94 -4.88
N THR A 16 13.53 -16.49 -5.17
CA THR A 16 14.19 -16.32 -6.46
C THR A 16 13.37 -16.90 -7.60
N LEU A 17 12.85 -18.13 -7.43
CA LEU A 17 11.98 -18.77 -8.43
C LEU A 17 10.71 -17.95 -8.70
N LEU A 18 10.11 -17.34 -7.68
CA LEU A 18 8.95 -16.45 -7.84
C LEU A 18 9.32 -15.18 -8.61
N SER A 19 10.45 -14.56 -8.30
CA SER A 19 10.92 -13.36 -9.00
C SER A 19 11.25 -13.60 -10.48
N GLU A 20 11.66 -14.81 -10.81
CA GLU A 20 11.90 -15.27 -12.18
C GLU A 20 10.63 -15.74 -12.90
N GLY A 21 9.48 -15.72 -12.23
CA GLY A 21 8.20 -16.19 -12.78
C GLY A 21 8.07 -17.72 -12.90
N ASN A 22 8.97 -18.47 -12.25
CA ASN A 22 8.98 -19.92 -12.29
C ASN A 22 8.07 -20.53 -11.19
N THR A 23 6.77 -20.29 -11.33
CA THR A 23 5.76 -20.65 -10.34
C THR A 23 5.67 -22.16 -10.12
N GLU A 24 5.84 -22.97 -11.15
CA GLU A 24 5.75 -24.44 -11.04
C GLU A 24 6.84 -25.01 -10.12
N LYS A 25 8.10 -24.62 -10.36
CA LYS A 25 9.21 -25.05 -9.49
C LYS A 25 9.12 -24.46 -8.09
N ALA A 26 8.60 -23.24 -7.96
CA ALA A 26 8.35 -22.64 -6.65
C ALA A 26 7.31 -23.44 -5.86
N LEU A 27 6.24 -23.91 -6.49
CA LEU A 27 5.22 -24.76 -5.86
C LEU A 27 5.80 -26.13 -5.43
N GLU A 28 6.60 -26.77 -6.27
CA GLU A 28 7.27 -28.03 -5.91
C GLU A 28 8.20 -27.84 -4.69
N LEU A 29 9.02 -26.78 -4.70
CA LEU A 29 9.91 -26.45 -3.58
C LEU A 29 9.12 -26.12 -2.31
N SER A 30 7.95 -25.50 -2.44
CA SER A 30 7.08 -25.17 -1.31
C SER A 30 6.57 -26.39 -0.54
N GLU A 31 6.36 -27.53 -1.23
CA GLU A 31 5.97 -28.78 -0.57
C GLU A 31 7.09 -29.29 0.32
N LYS A 32 8.33 -29.28 -0.18
CA LYS A 32 9.52 -29.65 0.60
C LYS A 32 9.67 -28.77 1.84
N ILE A 33 9.58 -27.43 1.66
CA ILE A 33 9.69 -26.48 2.77
C ILE A 33 8.61 -26.74 3.82
N LEU A 34 7.38 -27.03 3.38
CA LEU A 34 6.27 -27.33 4.29
C LEU A 34 6.52 -28.61 5.11
N GLU A 35 7.01 -29.67 4.47
CA GLU A 35 7.34 -30.94 5.15
C GLU A 35 8.47 -30.75 6.16
N GLU A 36 9.53 -30.04 5.78
CA GLU A 36 10.67 -29.75 6.65
C GLU A 36 10.26 -28.91 7.86
N SER A 37 9.40 -27.90 7.67
CA SER A 37 8.90 -27.04 8.76
C SER A 37 8.06 -27.80 9.78
N ARG A 38 7.44 -28.92 9.36
CA ARG A 38 6.60 -29.80 10.18
C ARG A 38 7.36 -30.92 10.86
N ASN A 39 8.66 -31.02 10.70
CA ASN A 39 9.45 -32.05 11.36
C ASN A 39 9.21 -31.98 12.88
N LEU A 40 8.71 -33.10 13.45
CA LEU A 40 8.28 -33.17 14.86
C LEU A 40 9.42 -32.96 15.84
N ALA A 41 10.65 -33.22 15.45
CA ALA A 41 11.82 -33.00 16.31
C ALA A 41 12.22 -31.52 16.43
N GLU A 42 12.00 -30.73 15.36
CA GLU A 42 12.40 -29.32 15.26
C GLU A 42 11.35 -28.52 14.50
N ARG A 43 10.07 -28.65 14.88
CA ARG A 43 8.98 -27.98 14.18
C ARG A 43 9.13 -26.46 14.21
N ASP A 44 9.28 -25.86 13.03
CA ASP A 44 9.36 -24.42 12.82
C ASP A 44 7.98 -23.85 12.44
N PHE A 45 7.24 -23.38 13.44
CA PHE A 45 5.89 -22.84 13.23
C PHE A 45 5.87 -21.53 12.44
N GLU A 46 6.94 -20.75 12.49
CA GLU A 46 7.04 -19.49 11.73
C GLU A 46 7.25 -19.79 10.25
N ALA A 47 8.19 -20.69 9.93
CA ALA A 47 8.41 -21.15 8.57
C ALA A 47 7.17 -21.88 8.00
N GLU A 48 6.49 -22.68 8.82
CA GLU A 48 5.23 -23.33 8.42
C GLU A 48 4.15 -22.28 8.08
N ALA A 49 3.96 -21.28 8.92
CA ALA A 49 2.96 -20.24 8.67
C ALA A 49 3.29 -19.44 7.41
N TRP A 50 4.55 -19.07 7.21
CA TRP A 50 5.02 -18.39 6.02
C TRP A 50 4.74 -19.20 4.75
N ILE A 51 5.18 -20.44 4.69
CA ILE A 51 5.03 -21.23 3.45
C ILE A 51 3.57 -21.62 3.17
N ARG A 52 2.76 -21.82 4.20
CA ARG A 52 1.31 -22.05 4.02
C ARG A 52 0.63 -20.81 3.43
N MET A 53 1.00 -19.63 3.88
CA MET A 53 0.50 -18.37 3.33
C MET A 53 0.89 -18.23 1.85
N GLU A 54 2.17 -18.43 1.51
CA GLU A 54 2.65 -18.36 0.12
C GLU A 54 1.92 -19.36 -0.79
N ARG A 55 1.75 -20.59 -0.34
CA ARG A 55 1.02 -21.63 -1.08
C ARG A 55 -0.45 -21.27 -1.31
N ALA A 56 -1.10 -20.67 -0.33
CA ALA A 56 -2.48 -20.19 -0.46
C ALA A 56 -2.59 -19.08 -1.53
N LEU A 57 -1.65 -18.15 -1.54
CA LEU A 57 -1.61 -17.05 -2.51
C LEU A 57 -1.27 -17.52 -3.92
N LEU A 58 -0.45 -18.56 -4.07
CA LEU A 58 -0.06 -19.16 -5.35
C LEU A 58 -1.11 -20.12 -5.93
N GLY A 59 -2.21 -20.34 -5.24
CA GLY A 59 -3.27 -21.24 -5.70
C GLY A 59 -2.97 -22.73 -5.51
N ALA A 60 -2.07 -23.07 -4.57
CA ALA A 60 -1.75 -24.48 -4.24
C ALA A 60 -2.84 -25.19 -3.42
N ILE A 61 -3.86 -24.46 -3.00
CA ILE A 61 -5.00 -25.01 -2.24
C ILE A 61 -6.32 -24.61 -2.90
N GLU A 62 -7.39 -25.30 -2.55
CA GLU A 62 -8.72 -24.98 -3.04
C GLU A 62 -9.13 -23.55 -2.67
N PRO A 63 -9.68 -22.74 -3.60
CA PRO A 63 -10.06 -21.37 -3.36
C PRO A 63 -10.98 -21.17 -2.15
N ALA A 64 -11.88 -22.11 -1.91
CA ALA A 64 -12.80 -22.08 -0.75
C ALA A 64 -12.07 -22.18 0.60
N ASN A 65 -10.85 -22.70 0.63
CA ASN A 65 -10.06 -22.89 1.85
C ASN A 65 -9.04 -21.76 2.10
N VAL A 66 -8.81 -20.87 1.13
CA VAL A 66 -7.79 -19.80 1.22
C VAL A 66 -8.01 -18.92 2.45
N GLY A 67 -9.21 -18.45 2.68
CA GLY A 67 -9.52 -17.59 3.83
C GLY A 67 -9.24 -18.24 5.17
N ASN A 68 -9.58 -19.54 5.32
CA ASN A 68 -9.30 -20.29 6.54
C ASN A 68 -7.80 -20.53 6.73
N GLU A 69 -7.07 -20.76 5.65
CA GLU A 69 -5.61 -20.93 5.67
C GLU A 69 -4.90 -19.64 6.09
N LEU A 70 -5.28 -18.51 5.50
CA LEU A 70 -4.73 -17.20 5.87
C LEU A 70 -5.04 -16.85 7.33
N ARG A 71 -6.25 -17.12 7.80
CA ARG A 71 -6.64 -16.91 9.19
C ARG A 71 -5.82 -17.75 10.16
N TRP A 72 -5.60 -19.03 9.81
CA TRP A 72 -4.71 -19.90 10.59
C TRP A 72 -3.29 -19.32 10.67
N CYS A 73 -2.75 -18.80 9.57
CA CYS A 73 -1.42 -18.18 9.57
C CYS A 73 -1.35 -16.95 10.48
N VAL A 74 -2.35 -16.07 10.40
CA VAL A 74 -2.45 -14.89 11.27
C VAL A 74 -2.49 -15.31 12.74
N ASP A 75 -3.39 -16.24 13.12
CA ASP A 75 -3.53 -16.69 14.49
C ASP A 75 -2.24 -17.34 15.03
N ARG A 76 -1.59 -18.12 14.21
CA ARG A 76 -0.32 -18.78 14.57
C ARG A 76 0.78 -17.74 14.80
N LEU A 77 0.95 -16.81 13.87
CA LEU A 77 1.97 -15.76 13.99
C LEU A 77 1.69 -14.80 15.15
N ALA A 78 0.43 -14.46 15.40
CA ALA A 78 0.03 -13.70 16.58
C ALA A 78 0.41 -14.38 17.89
N SER A 79 0.41 -15.71 17.93
CA SER A 79 0.75 -16.50 19.10
C SER A 79 2.26 -16.64 19.35
N ILE A 80 3.07 -16.69 18.28
CA ILE A 80 4.51 -16.99 18.39
C ILE A 80 5.40 -15.76 18.24
N ASN A 81 5.01 -14.81 17.39
CA ASN A 81 5.79 -13.60 17.10
C ASN A 81 4.88 -12.41 16.76
N PRO A 82 4.02 -11.96 17.72
CA PRO A 82 3.10 -10.86 17.48
C PRO A 82 3.85 -9.57 17.12
N GLY A 83 3.32 -8.79 16.17
CA GLY A 83 3.94 -7.54 15.73
C GLY A 83 5.14 -7.70 14.80
N SER A 84 5.52 -8.93 14.47
CA SER A 84 6.60 -9.18 13.51
C SER A 84 6.24 -8.75 12.08
N PRO A 85 7.25 -8.53 11.21
CA PRO A 85 6.99 -8.26 9.79
C PRO A 85 6.12 -9.34 9.12
N LEU A 86 6.36 -10.61 9.43
CA LEU A 86 5.58 -11.72 8.88
C LEU A 86 4.14 -11.73 9.38
N HIS A 87 3.92 -11.42 10.67
CA HIS A 87 2.56 -11.27 11.22
C HIS A 87 1.79 -10.13 10.52
N GLY A 88 2.43 -8.97 10.34
CA GLY A 88 1.83 -7.85 9.62
C GLY A 88 1.52 -8.18 8.15
N LEU A 89 2.41 -8.91 7.47
CA LEU A 89 2.18 -9.37 6.10
C LEU A 89 1.00 -10.35 6.02
N ALA A 90 0.89 -11.27 6.96
CA ALA A 90 -0.24 -12.20 7.04
C ALA A 90 -1.57 -11.47 7.23
N LEU A 91 -1.61 -10.44 8.07
CA LEU A 91 -2.77 -9.57 8.25
C LEU A 91 -3.13 -8.82 6.96
N LEU A 92 -2.16 -8.26 6.23
CA LEU A 92 -2.39 -7.61 4.94
C LEU A 92 -2.98 -8.57 3.91
N ASN A 93 -2.46 -9.79 3.82
CA ASN A 93 -2.95 -10.81 2.89
C ASN A 93 -4.36 -11.27 3.25
N LEU A 94 -4.67 -11.45 4.53
CA LEU A 94 -6.03 -11.78 4.99
C LEU A 94 -7.00 -10.64 4.69
N ALA A 95 -6.61 -9.40 4.93
CA ALA A 95 -7.43 -8.22 4.61
C ALA A 95 -7.70 -8.10 3.10
N SER A 96 -6.69 -8.36 2.28
CA SER A 96 -6.84 -8.40 0.82
C SER A 96 -7.82 -9.48 0.37
N TRP A 97 -7.74 -10.67 0.97
CA TRP A 97 -8.70 -11.74 0.72
C TRP A 97 -10.14 -11.33 1.09
N HIS A 98 -10.33 -10.73 2.28
CA HIS A 98 -11.63 -10.21 2.70
C HIS A 98 -12.18 -9.16 1.73
N ARG A 99 -11.34 -8.22 1.30
CA ARG A 99 -11.73 -7.21 0.31
C ARG A 99 -12.19 -7.85 -1.01
N ASN A 100 -11.42 -8.81 -1.52
CA ASN A 100 -11.74 -9.51 -2.76
C ASN A 100 -12.99 -10.41 -2.65
N SER A 101 -13.31 -10.84 -1.45
CA SER A 101 -14.55 -11.56 -1.12
C SER A 101 -15.74 -10.63 -0.83
N ASN A 102 -15.58 -9.31 -1.08
CA ASN A 102 -16.57 -8.26 -0.80
C ASN A 102 -16.92 -8.10 0.70
N GLU A 103 -16.05 -8.55 1.58
CA GLU A 103 -16.18 -8.46 3.03
C GLU A 103 -15.42 -7.21 3.55
N ARG A 104 -15.81 -6.03 3.07
CA ARG A 104 -15.06 -4.77 3.28
C ARG A 104 -14.85 -4.42 4.75
N MET A 105 -15.87 -4.63 5.58
CA MET A 105 -15.77 -4.34 7.03
C MET A 105 -14.81 -5.29 7.74
N MET A 106 -14.78 -6.56 7.35
CA MET A 106 -13.81 -7.53 7.87
C MET A 106 -12.38 -7.16 7.45
N ALA A 107 -12.20 -6.67 6.22
CA ALA A 107 -10.91 -6.17 5.77
C ALA A 107 -10.43 -4.99 6.64
N LEU A 108 -11.30 -3.99 6.91
CA LEU A 108 -10.96 -2.84 7.77
C LEU A 108 -10.60 -3.26 9.20
N VAL A 109 -11.35 -4.19 9.78
CA VAL A 109 -11.06 -4.72 11.13
C VAL A 109 -9.71 -5.41 11.15
N THR A 110 -9.40 -6.25 10.15
CA THR A 110 -8.12 -6.95 10.03
C THR A 110 -6.96 -5.96 9.86
N LEU A 111 -7.12 -4.92 9.04
CA LEU A 111 -6.11 -3.88 8.85
C LEU A 111 -5.86 -3.06 10.11
N ALA A 112 -6.86 -2.87 10.95
CA ALA A 112 -6.73 -2.12 12.22
C ALA A 112 -5.79 -2.81 13.23
N ASP A 113 -5.58 -4.11 13.12
CA ASP A 113 -4.64 -4.86 13.95
C ASP A 113 -3.17 -4.59 13.60
N ILE A 114 -2.91 -3.98 12.43
CA ILE A 114 -1.56 -3.57 12.04
C ILE A 114 -1.28 -2.17 12.61
N SER A 115 -0.48 -2.11 13.67
CA SER A 115 -0.23 -0.86 14.41
C SER A 115 1.18 -0.79 15.00
N SER A 116 1.60 0.44 15.35
CA SER A 116 2.84 0.67 16.09
C SER A 116 2.79 0.08 17.50
N ASP A 117 1.63 0.12 18.14
CA ASP A 117 1.44 -0.42 19.50
C ASP A 117 1.61 -1.93 19.53
N ALA A 118 1.26 -2.62 18.43
CA ALA A 118 1.52 -4.03 18.26
C ALA A 118 2.99 -4.36 17.90
N GLY A 119 3.78 -3.37 17.50
CA GLY A 119 5.19 -3.51 17.14
C GLY A 119 5.44 -3.72 15.64
N HIS A 120 4.43 -3.57 14.79
CA HIS A 120 4.61 -3.75 13.34
C HIS A 120 5.53 -2.70 12.73
N PRO A 121 6.28 -3.04 11.65
CA PRO A 121 7.12 -2.10 10.91
C PRO A 121 6.34 -0.94 10.30
N VAL A 122 7.01 0.20 10.15
CA VAL A 122 6.40 1.45 9.65
C VAL A 122 5.85 1.34 8.23
N ASP A 123 6.52 0.59 7.36
CA ASP A 123 6.09 0.32 5.99
C ASP A 123 4.79 -0.50 5.94
N LEU A 124 4.68 -1.55 6.73
CA LEU A 124 3.45 -2.34 6.84
C LEU A 124 2.29 -1.53 7.41
N ILE A 125 2.55 -0.66 8.38
CA ILE A 125 1.53 0.27 8.89
C ILE A 125 1.10 1.24 7.78
N GLY A 126 2.04 1.75 7.00
CA GLY A 126 1.76 2.60 5.84
C GLY A 126 0.87 1.90 4.80
N LEU A 127 1.22 0.67 4.42
CA LEU A 127 0.42 -0.14 3.49
C LEU A 127 -0.98 -0.46 4.03
N SER A 128 -1.09 -0.77 5.32
CA SER A 128 -2.38 -0.97 5.98
C SER A 128 -3.26 0.28 5.91
N ARG A 129 -2.67 1.46 6.12
CA ARG A 129 -3.39 2.74 5.99
C ARG A 129 -3.82 3.03 4.56
N LEU A 130 -2.98 2.75 3.57
CA LEU A 130 -3.33 2.87 2.15
C LEU A 130 -4.54 2.00 1.80
N GLU A 131 -4.51 0.73 2.16
CA GLU A 131 -5.62 -0.19 1.89
C GLU A 131 -6.91 0.22 2.64
N SER A 132 -6.80 0.69 3.88
CA SER A 132 -7.93 1.23 4.64
C SER A 132 -8.53 2.46 3.95
N GLY A 133 -7.71 3.38 3.48
CA GLY A 133 -8.14 4.55 2.72
C GLY A 133 -8.90 4.18 1.46
N ARG A 134 -8.41 3.23 0.70
CA ARG A 134 -9.05 2.71 -0.51
C ARG A 134 -10.41 2.07 -0.24
N ILE A 135 -10.50 1.23 0.78
CA ILE A 135 -11.76 0.59 1.17
C ILE A 135 -12.78 1.64 1.59
N LEU A 136 -12.37 2.63 2.40
CA LEU A 136 -13.22 3.71 2.87
C LEU A 136 -13.70 4.59 1.71
N SER A 137 -12.83 4.90 0.73
CA SER A 137 -13.22 5.61 -0.49
C SER A 137 -14.27 4.84 -1.28
N LEU A 138 -14.10 3.53 -1.43
CA LEU A 138 -15.07 2.67 -2.15
C LEU A 138 -16.46 2.60 -1.50
N ILE A 139 -16.54 2.77 -0.18
CA ILE A 139 -17.84 2.82 0.53
C ILE A 139 -18.39 4.23 0.68
N GLY A 140 -17.68 5.26 0.15
CA GLY A 140 -18.10 6.65 0.18
C GLY A 140 -17.84 7.37 1.51
N ASP A 141 -17.02 6.80 2.40
CA ASP A 141 -16.67 7.41 3.69
C ASP A 141 -15.36 8.21 3.54
N LEU A 142 -15.45 9.37 2.88
CA LEU A 142 -14.30 10.11 2.38
C LEU A 142 -13.47 10.79 3.47
N GLU A 143 -14.05 11.25 4.56
CA GLU A 143 -13.28 11.87 5.64
C GLU A 143 -12.22 10.91 6.24
N PRO A 144 -12.59 9.71 6.73
CA PRO A 144 -11.58 8.78 7.23
C PRO A 144 -10.71 8.23 6.10
N ALA A 145 -11.20 8.12 4.86
CA ALA A 145 -10.37 7.76 3.72
C ALA A 145 -9.20 8.74 3.54
N MET A 146 -9.49 10.04 3.54
CA MET A 146 -8.47 11.08 3.43
C MET A 146 -7.45 11.04 4.58
N ARG A 147 -7.88 10.80 5.81
CA ARG A 147 -6.98 10.65 6.96
C ARG A 147 -6.05 9.44 6.80
N HIS A 148 -6.59 8.31 6.39
CA HIS A 148 -5.80 7.10 6.18
C HIS A 148 -4.79 7.27 5.05
N LEU A 149 -5.19 7.86 3.90
CA LEU A 149 -4.30 8.14 2.78
C LEU A 149 -3.18 9.10 3.16
N TRP A 150 -3.49 10.15 3.93
CA TRP A 150 -2.49 11.11 4.43
C TRP A 150 -1.47 10.44 5.37
N MET A 151 -1.95 9.66 6.34
CA MET A 151 -1.07 8.93 7.24
C MET A 151 -0.21 7.90 6.50
N ALA A 152 -0.78 7.22 5.49
CA ALA A 152 -0.04 6.30 4.63
C ALA A 152 1.08 7.02 3.88
N MET A 153 0.78 8.14 3.24
CA MET A 153 1.75 8.98 2.53
C MET A 153 2.92 9.35 3.46
N ARG A 154 2.64 9.85 4.66
CA ARG A 154 3.66 10.22 5.65
C ARG A 154 4.56 9.05 6.05
N ARG A 155 3.97 7.88 6.33
CA ARG A 155 4.72 6.70 6.77
C ARG A 155 5.55 6.10 5.65
N LEU A 156 4.98 5.98 4.45
CA LEU A 156 5.66 5.41 3.29
C LEU A 156 6.75 6.35 2.75
N SER A 157 6.57 7.67 2.86
CA SER A 157 7.63 8.65 2.56
C SER A 157 8.82 8.56 3.53
N SER A 158 8.60 8.15 4.77
CA SER A 158 9.66 7.96 5.77
C SER A 158 10.37 6.61 5.68
N SER A 159 9.89 5.72 4.82
CA SER A 159 10.47 4.42 4.50
C SER A 159 11.04 4.42 3.08
N GLU A 160 11.57 3.30 2.63
CA GLU A 160 12.07 3.17 1.24
C GLU A 160 10.95 2.95 0.19
N MET A 161 9.69 3.13 0.58
CA MET A 161 8.51 2.90 -0.28
C MET A 161 8.00 4.20 -0.91
N SER A 162 8.87 4.89 -1.62
CA SER A 162 8.54 6.20 -2.22
C SER A 162 7.49 6.11 -3.33
N ALA A 163 7.44 5.02 -4.08
CA ALA A 163 6.44 4.82 -5.13
C ALA A 163 5.03 4.71 -4.53
N GLU A 164 4.88 3.95 -3.46
CA GLU A 164 3.61 3.79 -2.75
C GLU A 164 3.19 5.10 -2.05
N ALA A 165 4.16 5.89 -1.57
CA ALA A 165 3.89 7.22 -1.03
C ALA A 165 3.30 8.16 -2.09
N VAL A 166 3.82 8.12 -3.32
CA VAL A 166 3.26 8.87 -4.46
C VAL A 166 1.83 8.43 -4.76
N VAL A 167 1.57 7.13 -4.77
CA VAL A 167 0.20 6.61 -4.96
C VAL A 167 -0.75 7.15 -3.89
N CYS A 168 -0.33 7.17 -2.62
CA CYS A 168 -1.14 7.76 -1.54
C CYS A 168 -1.41 9.24 -1.77
N ALA A 169 -0.38 10.00 -2.20
CA ALA A 169 -0.52 11.43 -2.49
C ALA A 169 -1.50 11.69 -3.64
N MET A 170 -1.44 10.88 -4.69
CA MET A 170 -2.35 10.97 -5.83
C MET A 170 -3.80 10.65 -5.43
N GLU A 171 -4.02 9.53 -4.76
CA GLU A 171 -5.36 9.14 -4.32
C GLU A 171 -5.95 10.14 -3.31
N TRP A 172 -5.12 10.73 -2.44
CA TRP A 172 -5.54 11.79 -1.55
C TRP A 172 -5.89 13.08 -2.31
N LEU A 173 -5.03 13.50 -3.23
CA LEU A 173 -5.19 14.72 -4.01
C LEU A 173 -6.44 14.69 -4.89
N ASP A 174 -6.73 13.56 -5.51
CA ASP A 174 -7.92 13.36 -6.34
C ASP A 174 -9.21 13.65 -5.54
N ILE A 175 -9.28 13.22 -4.29
CA ILE A 175 -10.40 13.54 -3.40
C ILE A 175 -10.35 14.99 -2.94
N ALA A 176 -9.16 15.50 -2.61
CA ALA A 176 -8.98 16.82 -2.00
C ALA A 176 -9.35 17.98 -2.93
N LEU A 177 -9.22 17.81 -4.25
CA LEU A 177 -9.54 18.84 -5.22
C LEU A 177 -11.04 19.09 -5.38
N ASP A 178 -11.90 18.20 -4.86
CA ASP A 178 -13.35 18.36 -4.93
C ASP A 178 -13.89 19.48 -4.01
N ASP A 179 -13.20 19.78 -2.90
CA ASP A 179 -13.63 20.78 -1.94
C ASP A 179 -12.41 21.42 -1.26
N ILE A 180 -12.19 22.72 -1.51
CA ILE A 180 -11.02 23.45 -1.03
C ILE A 180 -11.47 24.65 -0.22
N ASP A 181 -10.94 24.77 1.00
CA ASP A 181 -11.16 25.91 1.90
C ASP A 181 -9.84 26.33 2.55
N PRO A 182 -9.33 27.54 2.23
CA PRO A 182 -8.12 28.07 2.84
C PRO A 182 -8.16 28.20 4.37
N ASP A 183 -9.35 28.33 4.93
CA ASP A 183 -9.55 28.48 6.38
C ASP A 183 -9.71 27.13 7.09
N SER A 184 -9.75 26.02 6.34
CA SER A 184 -9.87 24.68 6.92
C SER A 184 -8.58 24.27 7.63
N PRO A 185 -8.64 23.46 8.70
CA PRO A 185 -7.47 22.85 9.32
C PRO A 185 -6.70 21.97 8.32
N THR A 186 -5.38 21.93 8.47
CA THR A 186 -4.55 20.96 7.74
C THR A 186 -4.85 19.51 8.16
N MET A 187 -4.46 18.55 7.34
CA MET A 187 -4.63 17.12 7.66
C MET A 187 -3.89 16.75 8.95
N ASP A 188 -2.69 17.27 9.16
CA ASP A 188 -1.95 17.01 10.39
C ASP A 188 -2.67 17.56 11.64
N GLU A 189 -3.23 18.76 11.57
CA GLU A 189 -4.05 19.31 12.64
C GLU A 189 -5.32 18.50 12.89
N ARG A 190 -5.99 18.04 11.83
CA ARG A 190 -7.18 17.19 11.92
C ARG A 190 -6.87 15.83 12.56
N ILE A 191 -5.73 15.23 12.22
CA ILE A 191 -5.30 13.95 12.78
C ILE A 191 -4.95 14.08 14.26
N LEU A 192 -4.22 15.14 14.65
CA LEU A 192 -3.87 15.40 16.05
C LEU A 192 -5.10 15.74 16.90
N GLY A 193 -6.03 16.51 16.35
CA GLY A 193 -7.26 16.91 17.02
C GLY A 193 -8.43 15.95 16.86
N ALA A 194 -8.20 14.78 16.26
CA ALA A 194 -9.28 13.86 15.89
C ALA A 194 -10.08 13.39 17.09
N LYS A 195 -11.38 13.66 17.04
CA LYS A 195 -12.39 13.05 17.90
C LYS A 195 -13.10 11.95 17.14
N PRO A 196 -13.59 10.89 17.82
CA PRO A 196 -14.49 9.92 17.19
C PRO A 196 -15.68 10.63 16.55
N ARG A 197 -16.03 10.25 15.32
CA ARG A 197 -17.22 10.81 14.66
C ARG A 197 -18.48 10.33 15.36
N GLU A 198 -19.40 11.25 15.57
CA GLU A 198 -20.72 10.93 16.12
C GLU A 198 -21.65 10.32 15.05
N LYS A 199 -21.41 10.61 13.78
CA LYS A 199 -22.24 10.12 12.66
C LYS A 199 -21.40 9.70 11.46
N PRO A 200 -21.64 8.53 10.87
CA PRO A 200 -21.05 8.17 9.57
C PRO A 200 -21.70 9.01 8.45
N GLY A 201 -20.98 9.20 7.33
CA GLY A 201 -21.57 9.69 6.09
C GLY A 201 -21.36 11.15 5.74
N MET A 202 -20.29 11.78 6.19
CA MET A 202 -19.83 13.02 5.54
C MET A 202 -19.09 12.67 4.25
N THR A 203 -19.48 13.33 3.15
CA THR A 203 -18.99 13.01 1.81
C THR A 203 -17.57 13.51 1.58
N THR A 204 -17.25 14.72 1.99
CA THR A 204 -15.90 15.31 1.91
C THR A 204 -15.61 16.16 3.13
N ILE A 205 -14.34 16.41 3.40
CA ILE A 205 -13.89 17.49 4.27
C ILE A 205 -13.19 18.51 3.40
N PRO A 206 -13.41 19.82 3.63
CA PRO A 206 -12.70 20.87 2.93
C PRO A 206 -11.18 20.71 3.11
N SER A 207 -10.45 20.81 2.03
CA SER A 207 -9.01 20.60 2.00
C SER A 207 -8.26 21.93 2.11
N ASN A 208 -7.23 21.95 2.93
CA ASN A 208 -6.36 23.11 3.04
C ASN A 208 -5.40 23.18 1.84
N PRO A 209 -5.26 24.33 1.17
CA PRO A 209 -4.33 24.49 0.03
C PRO A 209 -2.88 24.11 0.34
N ASN A 210 -2.42 24.21 1.59
CA ASN A 210 -1.07 23.82 1.96
C ASN A 210 -0.88 22.30 1.86
N ASP A 211 -1.90 21.52 2.21
CA ASP A 211 -1.85 20.07 2.06
C ASP A 211 -1.85 19.66 0.57
N ILE A 212 -2.60 20.39 -0.26
CA ILE A 212 -2.59 20.21 -1.72
C ILE A 212 -1.19 20.46 -2.27
N LYS A 213 -0.56 21.56 -1.86
CA LYS A 213 0.82 21.89 -2.28
C LYS A 213 1.80 20.81 -1.88
N GLU A 214 1.71 20.28 -0.68
CA GLU A 214 2.58 19.22 -0.20
C GLU A 214 2.40 17.92 -1.02
N SER A 215 1.16 17.51 -1.26
CA SER A 215 0.87 16.34 -2.10
C SER A 215 1.41 16.50 -3.52
N VAL A 216 1.18 17.65 -4.14
CA VAL A 216 1.69 17.95 -5.49
C VAL A 216 3.20 17.89 -5.54
N GLU A 217 3.91 18.47 -4.57
CA GLU A 217 5.38 18.45 -4.54
C GLU A 217 5.94 17.01 -4.46
N ILE A 218 5.28 16.12 -3.73
CA ILE A 218 5.68 14.69 -3.67
C ILE A 218 5.51 14.03 -5.05
N ILE A 219 4.35 14.23 -5.69
CA ILE A 219 4.04 13.63 -6.99
C ILE A 219 4.97 14.20 -8.07
N LEU A 220 5.08 15.51 -8.14
CA LEU A 220 5.90 16.22 -9.15
C LEU A 220 7.38 15.86 -9.04
N THR A 221 7.94 15.85 -7.84
CA THR A 221 9.34 15.48 -7.60
C THR A 221 9.63 14.06 -8.09
N ASN A 222 8.70 13.14 -7.91
CA ASN A 222 8.85 11.79 -8.41
C ASN A 222 8.71 11.71 -9.95
N ALA A 223 7.68 12.34 -10.50
CA ALA A 223 7.42 12.34 -11.94
C ALA A 223 8.54 13.00 -12.76
N LEU A 224 9.16 14.07 -12.23
CA LEU A 224 10.27 14.76 -12.90
C LEU A 224 11.60 13.98 -12.90
N LYS A 225 11.71 12.87 -12.17
CA LYS A 225 12.89 11.99 -12.25
C LYS A 225 12.99 11.32 -13.61
N ASP A 226 11.87 10.92 -14.18
CA ASP A 226 11.78 10.32 -15.52
C ASP A 226 10.43 10.68 -16.17
N VAL A 227 10.38 11.80 -16.85
CA VAL A 227 9.16 12.32 -17.52
C VAL A 227 8.78 11.51 -18.77
N SER A 228 9.71 10.68 -19.30
CA SER A 228 9.45 9.82 -20.46
C SER A 228 8.64 8.57 -20.11
N GLY A 229 8.50 8.25 -18.82
CA GLY A 229 7.66 7.17 -18.33
C GLY A 229 6.15 7.44 -18.49
N ASP A 230 5.33 6.49 -18.09
CA ASP A 230 3.86 6.66 -18.07
C ASP A 230 3.44 7.42 -16.80
N HIS A 231 3.53 8.76 -16.88
CA HIS A 231 3.12 9.70 -15.82
C HIS A 231 1.85 10.48 -16.19
N ARG A 232 1.05 9.97 -17.11
CA ARG A 232 -0.14 10.67 -17.60
C ARG A 232 -1.09 11.07 -16.48
N ASP A 233 -1.40 10.13 -15.57
CA ASP A 233 -2.34 10.38 -14.48
C ASP A 233 -1.71 11.29 -13.42
N ASP A 234 -0.43 11.13 -13.12
CA ASP A 234 0.33 11.95 -12.20
C ASP A 234 0.38 13.41 -12.65
N LEU A 235 0.85 13.64 -13.87
CA LEU A 235 1.00 14.98 -14.42
C LEU A 235 -0.35 15.63 -14.71
N GLY A 236 -1.35 14.86 -15.14
CA GLY A 236 -2.72 15.35 -15.33
C GLY A 236 -3.31 15.90 -14.04
N LEU A 237 -3.17 15.17 -12.94
CA LEU A 237 -3.65 15.59 -11.62
C LEU A 237 -2.93 16.84 -11.11
N ILE A 238 -1.62 16.97 -11.37
CA ILE A 238 -0.85 18.17 -11.04
C ILE A 238 -1.32 19.38 -11.84
N LEU A 239 -1.63 19.22 -13.13
CA LEU A 239 -2.15 20.29 -13.98
C LEU A 239 -3.52 20.76 -13.49
N ASP A 240 -4.41 19.83 -13.11
CA ASP A 240 -5.71 20.16 -12.51
C ASP A 240 -5.53 20.95 -11.20
N ALA A 241 -4.63 20.50 -10.32
CA ALA A 241 -4.32 21.19 -9.08
C ALA A 241 -3.74 22.59 -9.33
N SER A 242 -2.84 22.73 -10.33
CA SER A 242 -2.24 24.02 -10.73
C SER A 242 -3.30 25.04 -11.14
N GLU A 243 -4.30 24.61 -11.89
CA GLU A 243 -5.41 25.46 -12.32
C GLU A 243 -6.35 25.81 -11.16
N ILE A 244 -6.77 24.81 -10.37
CA ILE A 244 -7.78 24.98 -9.30
C ILE A 244 -7.28 25.89 -8.18
N ILE A 245 -6.01 25.76 -7.76
CA ILE A 245 -5.46 26.62 -6.67
C ILE A 245 -4.61 27.78 -7.18
N GLU A 246 -4.64 28.05 -8.49
CA GLU A 246 -3.94 29.16 -9.14
C GLU A 246 -2.43 29.17 -8.85
N GLU A 247 -1.75 28.00 -8.92
CA GLU A 247 -0.32 27.85 -8.69
C GLU A 247 0.42 27.48 -10.01
N PRO A 248 0.77 28.44 -10.85
CA PRO A 248 1.26 28.19 -12.21
C PRO A 248 2.65 27.53 -12.27
N LYS A 249 3.45 27.61 -11.21
CA LYS A 249 4.82 27.07 -11.18
C LYS A 249 4.88 25.57 -11.48
N TRP A 250 3.85 24.83 -11.15
CA TRP A 250 3.81 23.38 -11.41
C TRP A 250 3.61 23.07 -12.89
N ARG A 251 2.71 23.82 -13.53
CA ARG A 251 2.53 23.77 -14.98
C ARG A 251 3.82 24.14 -15.70
N GLU A 252 4.47 25.23 -15.28
CA GLU A 252 5.74 25.70 -15.84
C GLU A 252 6.82 24.61 -15.74
N ALA A 253 6.96 23.95 -14.59
CA ALA A 253 7.92 22.87 -14.39
C ALA A 253 7.69 21.68 -15.34
N ILE A 254 6.44 21.36 -15.64
CA ILE A 254 6.07 20.30 -16.61
C ILE A 254 6.38 20.79 -18.04
N GLU A 255 6.04 22.03 -18.37
CA GLU A 255 6.29 22.62 -19.69
C GLU A 255 7.77 22.71 -20.05
N GLU A 256 8.64 22.99 -19.09
CA GLU A 256 10.10 22.96 -19.27
C GLU A 256 10.61 21.58 -19.74
N ARG A 257 9.91 20.52 -19.38
CA ARG A 257 10.24 19.13 -19.75
C ARG A 257 9.39 18.60 -20.91
N ARG A 258 8.61 19.45 -21.57
CA ARG A 258 7.65 19.06 -22.62
C ARG A 258 8.24 18.22 -23.74
N SER A 259 9.48 18.50 -24.16
CA SER A 259 10.14 17.74 -25.23
C SER A 259 10.40 16.27 -24.87
N GLU A 260 10.37 15.93 -23.61
CA GLU A 260 10.57 14.57 -23.09
C GLU A 260 9.25 13.81 -22.92
N ILE A 261 8.11 14.51 -22.90
CA ILE A 261 6.77 13.93 -22.72
C ILE A 261 6.35 13.25 -24.00
N GLN A 262 5.96 11.98 -23.91
CA GLN A 262 5.55 11.18 -25.06
C GLN A 262 4.02 11.03 -25.20
N ASP A 263 3.25 11.26 -24.12
CA ASP A 263 1.79 11.13 -24.15
C ASP A 263 1.15 12.29 -24.94
N PRO A 264 0.46 12.00 -26.08
CA PRO A 264 -0.18 13.03 -26.91
C PRO A 264 -1.24 13.84 -26.16
N ARG A 265 -1.92 13.24 -25.17
CA ARG A 265 -2.98 13.90 -24.40
C ARG A 265 -2.43 14.99 -23.49
N LEU A 266 -1.30 14.71 -22.82
CA LEU A 266 -0.60 15.71 -22.01
C LEU A 266 -0.06 16.85 -22.90
N ILE A 267 0.48 16.52 -24.07
CA ILE A 267 0.94 17.52 -25.03
C ILE A 267 -0.21 18.44 -25.49
N GLU A 268 -1.39 17.86 -25.72
CA GLU A 268 -2.59 18.62 -26.09
C GLU A 268 -3.04 19.59 -24.98
N VAL A 269 -3.08 19.09 -23.72
CA VAL A 269 -3.45 19.92 -22.56
C VAL A 269 -2.46 21.06 -22.32
N LEU A 270 -1.16 20.84 -22.56
CA LEU A 270 -0.14 21.89 -22.45
C LEU A 270 -0.23 22.93 -23.59
N GLN A 271 -0.93 22.64 -24.69
CA GLN A 271 -1.15 23.56 -25.80
C GLN A 271 -2.37 24.46 -25.61
N SER A 272 -3.33 24.04 -24.79
CA SER A 272 -4.52 24.80 -24.47
C SER A 272 -4.26 25.86 -23.39
#